data_a2cfb2b98ff351a03d36a5b7551d93b5
#
_entry.id   a2cfb2b98ff351a03d36a5b7551d93b5
#
_cell.length_a   1.000
_cell.length_b   1.000
_cell.length_c   1.000
_cell.angle_alpha   90.00
_cell.angle_beta   90.00
_cell.angle_gamma   90.00
#
_symmetry.space_group_name_H-M   'P 1'
#
loop_
_entity.id
_entity.type
_entity.pdbx_description
1 polymer ?
#
loop_
_entity_poly.entity_id
_entity_poly.type
_entity_poly.pdbx_seq_one_letter_code
_entity_poly.pdbx_strand_id
1 'polypeptide(L)'
;MVVILTRERDYHKDADGSIRIIGRHFRKYPNFVETMRTRAERYNASREELFDLEAQGKIKVIAPEDTLGCSRTEKDLEILRALWQSGYFAGSRRAEEIRSFWTKE
;
A
#
# COMPACT_ATOMS: atom_id res chain seq x y z
N MET A 1 9.59 6.78 -12.66
CA MET A 1 9.32 6.63 -11.22
C MET A 1 9.10 5.16 -10.88
N VAL A 2 9.61 4.72 -9.75
CA VAL A 2 9.36 3.38 -9.21
C VAL A 2 8.58 3.53 -7.91
N VAL A 3 7.50 2.80 -7.77
CA VAL A 3 6.61 2.84 -6.59
C VAL A 3 6.67 1.49 -5.89
N ILE A 4 6.92 1.49 -4.60
CA ILE A 4 6.96 0.30 -3.77
C ILE A 4 5.74 0.31 -2.86
N LEU A 5 4.89 -0.71 -2.99
CA LEU A 5 3.70 -0.86 -2.16
C LEU A 5 4.00 -1.79 -0.98
N THR A 6 3.33 -1.56 0.11
CA THR A 6 3.46 -2.37 1.32
C THR A 6 2.37 -3.42 1.46
N ARG A 7 1.40 -3.42 0.55
CA ARG A 7 0.32 -4.39 0.48
C ARG A 7 0.27 -5.05 -0.89
N GLU A 8 -0.34 -6.22 -0.95
CA GLU A 8 -0.54 -6.99 -2.18
C GLU A 8 -1.29 -6.17 -3.24
N ARG A 9 -1.11 -6.54 -4.51
CA ARG A 9 -1.77 -5.84 -5.63
C ARG A 9 -3.29 -5.86 -5.54
N ASP A 10 -3.86 -6.95 -5.07
CA ASP A 10 -5.31 -7.14 -4.93
C ASP A 10 -5.88 -6.61 -3.62
N TYR A 11 -5.04 -5.99 -2.79
CA TYR A 11 -5.50 -5.43 -1.52
C TYR A 11 -6.51 -4.31 -1.73
N HIS A 12 -7.61 -4.40 -0.99
CA HIS A 12 -8.66 -3.38 -0.96
C HIS A 12 -8.90 -2.99 0.50
N LYS A 13 -8.85 -1.70 0.78
CA LYS A 13 -9.06 -1.20 2.13
C LYS A 13 -10.54 -1.06 2.41
N ASP A 14 -11.02 -1.72 3.45
CA ASP A 14 -12.40 -1.60 3.89
C ASP A 14 -12.60 -0.33 4.73
N ALA A 15 -13.84 0.14 4.77
CA ALA A 15 -14.21 1.27 5.60
C ALA A 15 -13.92 0.97 7.08
N ASP A 16 -13.42 1.97 7.80
CA ASP A 16 -13.11 1.83 9.21
C ASP A 16 -14.42 1.69 10.02
N GLY A 17 -14.55 0.57 10.73
CA GLY A 17 -15.71 0.31 11.59
C GLY A 17 -15.80 1.24 12.81
N SER A 18 -14.71 1.93 13.14
CA SER A 18 -14.66 2.87 14.25
C SER A 18 -15.18 4.27 13.91
N ILE A 19 -15.65 4.48 12.66
CA ILE A 19 -16.06 5.82 12.20
C ILE A 19 -17.19 6.42 13.05
N ARG A 20 -18.08 5.61 13.59
CA ARG A 20 -19.14 6.09 14.47
C ARG A 20 -18.58 6.69 15.76
N ILE A 21 -17.59 6.00 16.34
CA ILE A 21 -16.91 6.47 17.56
C ILE A 21 -16.12 7.74 17.28
N ILE A 22 -15.40 7.77 16.18
CA ILE A 22 -14.63 8.93 15.71
C ILE A 22 -15.57 10.12 15.49
N GLY A 23 -16.68 9.90 14.80
CA GLY A 23 -17.67 10.96 14.54
C GLY A 23 -18.27 11.55 15.80
N ARG A 24 -18.50 10.71 16.82
CA ARG A 24 -19.03 11.17 18.12
C ARG A 24 -17.98 11.91 18.94
N HIS A 25 -16.77 11.37 18.99
CA HIS A 25 -15.68 11.92 19.79
C HIS A 25 -15.14 13.23 19.23
N PHE A 26 -15.03 13.32 17.89
CA PHE A 26 -14.47 14.48 17.18
C PHE A 26 -15.53 15.32 16.47
N ARG A 27 -16.77 15.33 16.98
CA ARG A 27 -17.89 16.07 16.36
C ARG A 27 -17.63 17.57 16.19
N LYS A 28 -16.70 18.13 16.95
CA LYS A 28 -16.31 19.55 16.83
C LYS A 28 -15.37 19.79 15.65
N TYR A 29 -14.87 18.71 15.01
CA TYR A 29 -13.93 18.78 13.91
C TYR A 29 -14.50 18.03 12.69
N PRO A 30 -15.53 18.60 12.04
CA PRO A 30 -16.24 17.88 10.97
C PRO A 30 -15.36 17.54 9.78
N ASN A 31 -14.37 18.37 9.45
CA ASN A 31 -13.43 18.09 8.36
C ASN A 31 -12.54 16.87 8.65
N PHE A 32 -12.13 16.72 9.91
CA PHE A 32 -11.36 15.55 10.34
C PHE A 32 -12.20 14.27 10.23
N VAL A 33 -13.44 14.32 10.69
CA VAL A 33 -14.37 13.17 10.61
C VAL A 33 -14.60 12.77 9.15
N GLU A 34 -14.84 13.74 8.28
CA GLU A 34 -15.04 13.49 6.84
C GLU A 34 -13.79 12.87 6.20
N THR A 35 -12.61 13.38 6.55
CA THR A 35 -11.33 12.82 6.07
C THR A 35 -11.17 11.37 6.51
N MET A 36 -11.51 11.04 7.73
CA MET A 36 -11.43 9.66 8.24
C MET A 36 -12.48 8.76 7.58
N ARG A 37 -13.68 9.29 7.34
CA ARG A 37 -14.78 8.54 6.70
C ARG A 37 -14.44 8.14 5.27
N THR A 38 -13.79 9.01 4.51
CA THR A 38 -13.45 8.78 3.10
C THR A 38 -12.05 8.21 2.88
N ARG A 39 -11.34 7.90 3.96
CA ARG A 39 -9.94 7.45 3.89
C ARG A 39 -9.77 6.19 3.05
N ALA A 40 -10.62 5.19 3.26
CA ALA A 40 -10.53 3.93 2.54
C ALA A 40 -10.78 4.13 1.03
N GLU A 41 -11.80 4.88 0.67
CA GLU A 41 -12.13 5.17 -0.74
C GLU A 41 -10.98 5.88 -1.44
N ARG A 42 -10.40 6.90 -0.80
CA ARG A 42 -9.29 7.66 -1.39
C ARG A 42 -8.03 6.80 -1.53
N TYR A 43 -7.76 5.95 -0.55
CA TYR A 43 -6.65 5.01 -0.60
C TYR A 43 -6.80 4.05 -1.78
N ASN A 44 -7.97 3.45 -1.94
CA ASN A 44 -8.25 2.51 -3.02
C ASN A 44 -8.19 3.19 -4.40
N ALA A 45 -8.74 4.39 -4.52
CA ALA A 45 -8.69 5.18 -5.75
C ALA A 45 -7.24 5.52 -6.16
N SER A 46 -6.39 5.88 -5.20
CA SER A 46 -4.97 6.14 -5.44
C SER A 46 -4.25 4.90 -5.95
N ARG A 47 -4.57 3.74 -5.41
CA ARG A 47 -3.99 2.48 -5.87
C ARG A 47 -4.40 2.15 -7.30
N GLU A 48 -5.65 2.33 -7.64
CA GLU A 48 -6.15 2.12 -9.00
C GLU A 48 -5.43 3.05 -9.99
N GLU A 49 -5.25 4.30 -9.64
CA GLU A 49 -4.50 5.26 -10.45
C GLU A 49 -3.06 4.80 -10.69
N LEU A 50 -2.38 4.29 -9.65
CA LEU A 50 -1.03 3.76 -9.78
C LEU A 50 -0.97 2.58 -10.76
N PHE A 51 -1.93 1.67 -10.70
CA PHE A 51 -1.96 0.52 -11.60
C PHE A 51 -2.29 0.93 -13.04
N ASP A 52 -3.12 1.94 -13.23
CA ASP A 52 -3.38 2.51 -14.56
C ASP A 52 -2.11 3.13 -15.15
N LEU A 53 -1.35 3.87 -14.36
CA LEU A 53 -0.07 4.44 -14.79
C LEU A 53 0.96 3.37 -15.10
N GLU A 54 0.97 2.27 -14.34
CA GLU A 54 1.83 1.13 -14.62
C GLU A 54 1.47 0.48 -15.96
N ALA A 55 0.18 0.28 -16.21
CA ALA A 55 -0.32 -0.28 -17.48
C ALA A 55 0.06 0.59 -18.68
N GLN A 56 0.14 1.90 -18.48
CA GLN A 56 0.58 2.86 -19.51
C GLN A 56 2.12 2.91 -19.68
N GLY A 57 2.87 2.18 -18.88
CA GLY A 57 4.33 2.16 -18.91
C GLY A 57 5.00 3.39 -18.31
N LYS A 58 4.25 4.24 -17.60
CA LYS A 58 4.78 5.48 -17.03
C LYS A 58 5.52 5.28 -15.71
N ILE A 59 5.17 4.22 -14.97
CA ILE A 59 5.79 3.88 -13.69
C ILE A 59 6.02 2.37 -13.61
N LYS A 60 6.87 1.96 -12.68
CA LYS A 60 7.01 0.57 -12.26
C LYS A 60 6.51 0.43 -10.83
N VAL A 61 5.73 -0.62 -10.58
CA VAL A 61 5.17 -0.91 -9.26
C VAL A 61 5.73 -2.23 -8.74
N ILE A 62 6.27 -2.21 -7.53
CA ILE A 62 6.69 -3.40 -6.80
C ILE A 62 5.75 -3.58 -5.63
N ALA A 63 5.13 -4.74 -5.53
CA ALA A 63 4.21 -5.06 -4.44
C ALA A 63 4.57 -6.45 -3.87
N PRO A 64 4.33 -6.68 -2.58
CA PRO A 64 4.52 -8.01 -2.00
C PRO A 64 3.51 -8.99 -2.57
N GLU A 65 3.91 -10.26 -2.70
CA GLU A 65 3.01 -11.34 -3.10
C GLU A 65 2.09 -11.73 -1.94
N ASP A 66 2.64 -11.76 -0.73
CA ASP A 66 1.91 -12.13 0.49
C ASP A 66 2.53 -11.40 1.68
N THR A 67 1.71 -10.76 2.48
CA THR A 67 2.14 -10.09 3.72
C THR A 67 2.04 -10.99 4.95
N LEU A 68 1.75 -12.28 4.78
CA LEU A 68 1.73 -13.31 5.83
C LEU A 68 0.83 -12.97 7.03
N GLY A 69 -0.21 -12.20 6.80
CA GLY A 69 -1.10 -11.76 7.88
C GLY A 69 -0.46 -10.79 8.87
N CYS A 70 0.65 -10.17 8.50
CA CYS A 70 1.37 -9.23 9.36
C CYS A 70 0.48 -8.06 9.78
N SER A 71 0.40 -7.82 11.08
CA SER A 71 -0.36 -6.69 11.63
C SER A 71 0.48 -5.41 11.61
N ARG A 72 -0.20 -4.27 11.79
CA ARG A 72 0.47 -2.97 11.91
C ARG A 72 1.50 -2.93 13.02
N THR A 73 1.27 -3.68 14.09
CA THR A 73 2.11 -3.69 15.29
C THR A 73 2.74 -5.06 15.52
N GLU A 74 3.11 -5.74 14.43
CA GLU A 74 3.68 -7.09 14.47
C GLU A 74 4.96 -7.13 15.30
N LYS A 75 5.04 -8.11 16.21
CA LYS A 75 6.19 -8.33 17.08
C LYS A 75 6.86 -9.69 16.87
N ASP A 76 6.25 -10.56 16.08
CA ASP A 76 6.81 -11.88 15.78
C ASP A 76 8.01 -11.73 14.85
N LEU A 77 9.20 -12.06 15.35
CA LEU A 77 10.44 -11.93 14.61
C LEU A 77 10.49 -12.85 13.39
N GLU A 78 9.87 -14.03 13.45
CA GLU A 78 9.84 -14.95 12.32
C GLU A 78 9.05 -14.38 11.15
N ILE A 79 7.88 -13.79 11.45
CA ILE A 79 7.06 -13.12 10.44
C ILE A 79 7.81 -11.93 9.84
N LEU A 80 8.44 -11.12 10.67
CA LEU A 80 9.20 -9.96 10.21
C LEU A 80 10.38 -10.36 9.33
N ARG A 81 11.10 -11.42 9.70
CA ARG A 81 12.20 -11.96 8.88
C ARG A 81 11.70 -12.49 7.54
N ALA A 82 10.61 -13.24 7.56
CA ALA A 82 10.03 -13.80 6.34
C ALA A 82 9.58 -12.69 5.39
N LEU A 83 8.99 -11.63 5.90
CA LEU A 83 8.61 -10.45 5.11
C LEU A 83 9.83 -9.75 4.53
N TRP A 84 10.89 -9.57 5.32
CA TRP A 84 12.13 -8.96 4.84
C TRP A 84 12.75 -9.78 3.71
N GLN A 85 12.82 -11.09 3.87
CA GLN A 85 13.34 -11.98 2.83
C GLN A 85 12.49 -11.93 1.55
N SER A 86 11.19 -11.96 1.69
CA SER A 86 10.24 -11.85 0.57
C SER A 86 10.47 -10.55 -0.21
N GLY A 87 10.60 -9.43 0.49
CA GLY A 87 10.88 -8.14 -0.13
C GLY A 87 12.23 -8.09 -0.83
N TYR A 88 13.26 -8.64 -0.19
CA TYR A 88 14.61 -8.73 -0.76
C TYR A 88 14.62 -9.52 -2.07
N PHE A 89 13.97 -10.68 -2.09
CA PHE A 89 13.88 -11.51 -3.29
C PHE A 89 13.05 -10.84 -4.39
N ALA A 90 11.93 -10.22 -4.03
CA ALA A 90 11.11 -9.50 -5.00
C ALA A 90 11.89 -8.36 -5.67
N GLY A 91 12.60 -7.58 -4.89
CA GLY A 91 13.43 -6.49 -5.41
C GLY A 91 14.59 -6.99 -6.25
N SER A 92 15.28 -8.06 -5.79
CA SER A 92 16.42 -8.64 -6.50
C SER A 92 16.04 -9.20 -7.87
N ARG A 93 14.92 -9.88 -7.96
CA ARG A 93 14.43 -10.45 -9.24
C ARG A 93 14.10 -9.36 -10.26
N ARG A 94 13.70 -8.18 -9.81
CA ARG A 94 13.30 -7.09 -10.68
C ARG A 94 14.36 -6.00 -10.85
N ALA A 95 15.55 -6.19 -10.28
CA ALA A 95 16.60 -5.17 -10.28
C ALA A 95 17.00 -4.74 -11.69
N GLU A 96 17.18 -5.68 -12.62
CA GLU A 96 17.55 -5.37 -14.02
C GLU A 96 16.42 -4.61 -14.73
N GLU A 97 15.18 -5.05 -14.56
CA GLU A 97 14.02 -4.37 -15.13
C GLU A 97 13.93 -2.92 -14.64
N ILE A 98 14.14 -2.72 -13.34
CA ILE A 98 14.11 -1.39 -12.72
C ILE A 98 15.24 -0.52 -13.23
N ARG A 99 16.45 -1.04 -13.35
CA ARG A 99 17.59 -0.30 -13.92
C ARG A 99 17.31 0.14 -15.34
N SER A 100 16.82 -0.78 -16.17
CA SER A 100 16.48 -0.48 -17.57
C SER A 100 15.42 0.59 -17.67
N PHE A 101 14.40 0.53 -16.84
CA PHE A 101 13.35 1.52 -16.79
C PHE A 101 13.87 2.89 -16.35
N TRP A 102 14.75 2.92 -15.34
CA TRP A 102 15.32 4.16 -14.80
C TRP A 102 16.22 4.86 -15.79
N THR A 103 17.04 4.10 -16.54
CA THR A 103 17.96 4.69 -17.52
C THR A 103 17.26 5.23 -18.77
N LYS A 104 16.02 4.83 -19.04
CA LYS A 104 15.21 5.35 -20.16
C LYS A 104 14.54 6.67 -19.84
N GLU A 105 14.47 7.04 -18.58
CA GLU A 105 13.97 8.33 -18.18
C GLU A 105 15.11 9.38 -18.30
#